data_f45caf61e5d9db1d52611274b982cb27
#
_entry.id   f45caf61e5d9db1d52611274b982cb27
#
_cell.length_a   1.000
_cell.length_b   1.000
_cell.length_c   1.000
_cell.angle_alpha   90.00
_cell.angle_beta   90.00
_cell.angle_gamma   90.00
#
_symmetry.space_group_name_H-M   'P 1'
#
loop_
_entity.id
_entity.type
_entity.pdbx_description
1 polymer ?
#
loop_
_entity_poly.entity_id
_entity_poly.type
_entity_poly.pdbx_seq_one_letter_code
_entity_poly.pdbx_strand_id
1 'polypeptide(L)'
;MAKYIALTFDDGPNTVTTPMVLDVLEKHSAVGTFFLVGNNINEESAKVVKRAVEMGCEIENHSRTHTAFPQLTAEEMTAEIDFTTEKIIGITGRAPKYFRPPYIALNDLMYSTIPLTFICGKGCTDWEDSVSAEQRFDTTMAQAQHGDVILLHDMEGNINTVKALDRLIPALREDGYELVTVEELLEKCGAVPKSGVIYTNVLSDGK
;
A
#
# COMPACT_ATOMS: atom_id res chain seq x y z
N MET A 1 -10.97 -23.16 -4.26
CA MET A 1 -9.89 -22.64 -3.41
C MET A 1 -10.19 -21.17 -3.19
N ALA A 2 -9.96 -20.66 -1.98
CA ALA A 2 -10.13 -19.24 -1.71
C ALA A 2 -9.16 -18.42 -2.57
N LYS A 3 -9.61 -17.28 -3.08
CA LYS A 3 -8.77 -16.29 -3.79
C LYS A 3 -8.43 -15.17 -2.82
N TYR A 4 -7.17 -14.76 -2.76
CA TYR A 4 -6.70 -13.68 -1.89
C TYR A 4 -6.22 -12.50 -2.72
N ILE A 5 -6.46 -11.28 -2.22
CA ILE A 5 -6.05 -10.03 -2.84
C ILE A 5 -5.78 -8.98 -1.76
N ALA A 6 -4.77 -8.14 -1.93
CA ALA A 6 -4.47 -7.06 -1.00
C ALA A 6 -4.82 -5.70 -1.61
N LEU A 7 -5.62 -4.90 -0.90
CA LEU A 7 -5.82 -3.48 -1.22
C LEU A 7 -4.76 -2.66 -0.50
N THR A 8 -4.04 -1.83 -1.24
CA THR A 8 -2.95 -1.03 -0.69
C THR A 8 -3.09 0.44 -1.06
N PHE A 9 -2.63 1.33 -0.18
CA PHE A 9 -2.82 2.77 -0.30
C PHE A 9 -1.50 3.50 -0.07
N ASP A 10 -1.14 4.38 -1.01
CA ASP A 10 0.09 5.18 -0.98
C ASP A 10 -0.19 6.65 -0.66
N ASP A 11 0.88 7.37 -0.31
CA ASP A 11 0.93 8.83 -0.09
C ASP A 11 0.26 9.35 1.18
N GLY A 12 -0.38 8.50 1.95
CA GLY A 12 -0.82 8.84 3.30
C GLY A 12 0.34 9.04 4.30
N PRO A 13 0.04 9.32 5.58
CA PRO A 13 -1.29 9.58 6.09
C PRO A 13 -1.69 11.06 5.96
N ASN A 14 -3.00 11.31 5.93
CA ASN A 14 -3.54 12.65 6.08
C ASN A 14 -4.81 12.61 6.96
N THR A 15 -5.35 13.78 7.29
CA THR A 15 -6.53 13.90 8.17
C THR A 15 -7.84 14.06 7.41
N VAL A 16 -7.82 13.93 6.09
CA VAL A 16 -8.99 14.12 5.20
C VAL A 16 -9.35 12.79 4.52
N THR A 17 -8.52 12.32 3.61
CA THR A 17 -8.84 11.17 2.76
C THR A 17 -8.53 9.84 3.44
N THR A 18 -7.41 9.73 4.17
CA THR A 18 -7.08 8.50 4.92
C THR A 18 -8.21 8.08 5.87
N PRO A 19 -8.81 8.98 6.70
CA PRO A 19 -9.99 8.62 7.51
C PRO A 19 -11.18 8.13 6.69
N MET A 20 -11.44 8.73 5.53
CA MET A 20 -12.54 8.31 4.66
C MET A 20 -12.31 6.91 4.07
N VAL A 21 -11.07 6.57 3.73
CA VAL A 21 -10.69 5.21 3.31
C VAL A 21 -10.94 4.23 4.46
N LEU A 22 -10.51 4.58 5.69
CA LEU A 22 -10.76 3.76 6.87
C LEU A 22 -12.24 3.57 7.17
N ASP A 23 -13.08 4.61 6.99
CA ASP A 23 -14.54 4.50 7.16
C ASP A 23 -15.15 3.48 6.19
N VAL A 24 -14.67 3.46 4.93
CA VAL A 24 -15.11 2.48 3.93
C VAL A 24 -14.64 1.07 4.30
N LEU A 25 -13.38 0.91 4.70
CA LEU A 25 -12.84 -0.40 5.13
C LEU A 25 -13.63 -0.93 6.34
N GLU A 26 -13.90 -0.08 7.34
CA GLU A 26 -14.69 -0.44 8.54
C GLU A 26 -16.12 -0.83 8.18
N LYS A 27 -16.81 -0.03 7.35
CA LYS A 27 -18.15 -0.32 6.84
C LYS A 27 -18.27 -1.73 6.25
N HIS A 28 -17.24 -2.14 5.53
CA HIS A 28 -17.20 -3.45 4.88
C HIS A 28 -16.45 -4.51 5.68
N SER A 29 -16.02 -4.24 6.92
CA SER A 29 -15.18 -5.15 7.72
C SER A 29 -14.00 -5.69 6.88
N ALA A 30 -13.30 -4.80 6.21
CA ALA A 30 -12.14 -5.07 5.37
C ALA A 30 -10.88 -4.45 5.98
N VAL A 31 -9.73 -4.97 5.58
CA VAL A 31 -8.41 -4.45 5.94
C VAL A 31 -7.66 -4.02 4.69
N GLY A 32 -6.61 -3.24 4.85
CA GLY A 32 -5.70 -2.84 3.79
C GLY A 32 -4.29 -2.61 4.31
N THR A 33 -3.35 -2.38 3.41
CA THR A 33 -1.95 -2.04 3.74
C THR A 33 -1.68 -0.60 3.29
N PHE A 34 -1.17 0.22 4.19
CA PHE A 34 -0.87 1.63 3.95
C PHE A 34 0.63 1.85 3.86
N PHE A 35 1.11 2.35 2.73
CA PHE A 35 2.51 2.74 2.51
C PHE A 35 2.65 4.24 2.78
N LEU A 36 3.22 4.58 3.92
CA LEU A 36 3.20 5.95 4.44
C LEU A 36 4.41 6.76 4.04
N VAL A 37 4.19 8.01 3.63
CA VAL A 37 5.23 9.03 3.45
C VAL A 37 5.57 9.64 4.82
N GLY A 38 6.82 9.51 5.25
CA GLY A 38 7.26 9.91 6.60
C GLY A 38 7.03 11.39 6.94
N ASN A 39 7.16 12.29 5.97
CA ASN A 39 6.90 13.72 6.18
C ASN A 39 5.41 14.03 6.43
N ASN A 40 4.50 13.16 6.00
CA ASN A 40 3.06 13.30 6.24
C ASN A 40 2.65 12.86 7.65
N ILE A 41 3.56 12.18 8.38
CA ILE A 41 3.30 11.73 9.76
C ILE A 41 3.56 12.88 10.74
N ASN A 42 2.50 13.41 11.33
CA ASN A 42 2.49 14.43 12.39
C ASN A 42 1.55 13.98 13.54
N GLU A 43 1.37 14.80 14.58
CA GLU A 43 0.54 14.44 15.73
C GLU A 43 -0.91 14.09 15.36
N GLU A 44 -1.51 14.80 14.43
CA GLU A 44 -2.91 14.55 14.04
C GLU A 44 -3.04 13.33 13.12
N SER A 45 -2.18 13.22 12.11
CA SER A 45 -2.21 12.07 11.21
C SER A 45 -1.76 10.77 11.90
N ALA A 46 -0.92 10.84 12.92
CA ALA A 46 -0.57 9.68 13.76
C ALA A 46 -1.78 9.07 14.47
N LYS A 47 -2.80 9.87 14.83
CA LYS A 47 -4.06 9.34 15.39
C LYS A 47 -4.83 8.51 14.37
N VAL A 48 -4.78 8.94 13.10
CA VAL A 48 -5.41 8.21 11.99
C VAL A 48 -4.67 6.88 11.75
N VAL A 49 -3.33 6.88 11.79
CA VAL A 49 -2.53 5.65 11.67
C VAL A 49 -2.84 4.68 12.82
N LYS A 50 -2.98 5.18 14.07
CA LYS A 50 -3.39 4.32 15.21
C LYS A 50 -4.74 3.66 14.97
N ARG A 51 -5.74 4.41 14.46
CA ARG A 51 -7.04 3.83 14.08
C ARG A 51 -6.88 2.73 13.04
N ALA A 52 -6.05 2.94 12.01
CA ALA A 52 -5.79 1.92 10.98
C ALA A 52 -5.24 0.62 11.62
N VAL A 53 -4.27 0.74 12.54
CA VAL A 53 -3.71 -0.40 13.27
C VAL A 53 -4.76 -1.10 14.13
N GLU A 54 -5.60 -0.37 14.86
CA GLU A 54 -6.68 -0.91 15.69
C GLU A 54 -7.73 -1.67 14.85
N MET A 55 -7.91 -1.28 13.59
CA MET A 55 -8.78 -1.97 12.63
C MET A 55 -8.12 -3.23 12.00
N GLY A 56 -6.85 -3.52 12.32
CA GLY A 56 -6.11 -4.64 11.72
C GLY A 56 -5.43 -4.33 10.38
N CYS A 57 -5.37 -3.06 9.99
CA CYS A 57 -4.63 -2.66 8.79
C CYS A 57 -3.11 -2.72 9.03
N GLU A 58 -2.37 -2.96 7.95
CA GLU A 58 -0.91 -3.01 7.95
C GLU A 58 -0.33 -1.66 7.57
N ILE A 59 0.80 -1.28 8.20
CA ILE A 59 1.46 0.02 8.01
C ILE A 59 2.89 -0.21 7.55
N GLU A 60 3.22 0.33 6.38
CA GLU A 60 4.45 0.06 5.66
C GLU A 60 5.12 1.35 5.14
N ASN A 61 6.32 1.24 4.56
CA ASN A 61 7.19 2.36 4.26
C ASN A 61 7.07 2.82 2.80
N HIS A 62 6.82 4.14 2.60
CA HIS A 62 6.83 4.80 1.28
C HIS A 62 7.84 5.95 1.21
N SER A 63 8.99 5.80 1.89
CA SER A 63 10.03 6.81 2.04
C SER A 63 9.64 8.02 2.92
N ARG A 64 10.60 8.91 3.14
CA ARG A 64 10.38 10.14 3.90
C ARG A 64 9.74 11.25 3.07
N THR A 65 10.29 11.51 1.88
CA THR A 65 9.99 12.71 1.09
C THR A 65 9.26 12.44 -0.22
N HIS A 66 9.02 11.16 -0.54
CA HIS A 66 8.50 10.71 -1.83
C HIS A 66 9.41 11.10 -3.03
N THR A 67 10.72 11.19 -2.82
CA THR A 67 11.70 11.44 -3.89
C THR A 67 11.96 10.17 -4.70
N ALA A 68 12.19 10.30 -6.02
CA ALA A 68 12.55 9.16 -6.86
C ALA A 68 13.94 8.61 -6.48
N PHE A 69 14.00 7.41 -5.94
CA PHE A 69 15.19 6.78 -5.35
C PHE A 69 16.38 6.61 -6.30
N PRO A 70 16.22 6.33 -7.61
CA PRO A 70 17.38 6.25 -8.53
C PRO A 70 18.26 7.50 -8.58
N GLN A 71 17.80 8.62 -8.04
CA GLN A 71 18.56 9.89 -7.97
C GLN A 71 19.38 10.02 -6.67
N LEU A 72 19.20 9.11 -5.71
CA LEU A 72 19.78 9.18 -4.37
C LEU A 72 21.03 8.30 -4.27
N THR A 73 21.97 8.69 -3.40
CA THR A 73 23.04 7.83 -2.92
C THR A 73 22.53 6.77 -1.96
N ALA A 74 23.33 5.74 -1.66
CA ALA A 74 22.96 4.71 -0.68
C ALA A 74 22.68 5.29 0.72
N GLU A 75 23.48 6.28 1.14
CA GLU A 75 23.29 6.97 2.42
C GLU A 75 21.97 7.75 2.47
N GLU A 76 21.64 8.44 1.38
CA GLU A 76 20.37 9.17 1.26
C GLU A 76 19.17 8.22 1.25
N MET A 77 19.27 7.09 0.51
CA MET A 77 18.23 6.04 0.51
C MET A 77 18.00 5.51 1.94
N THR A 78 19.07 5.19 2.65
CA THR A 78 18.99 4.72 4.04
C THR A 78 18.31 5.74 4.94
N ALA A 79 18.70 7.02 4.84
CA ALA A 79 18.08 8.09 5.62
C ALA A 79 16.57 8.28 5.34
N GLU A 80 16.15 8.14 4.08
CA GLU A 80 14.74 8.18 3.66
C GLU A 80 13.92 7.04 4.29
N ILE A 81 14.48 5.83 4.30
CA ILE A 81 13.82 4.63 4.87
C ILE A 81 13.80 4.69 6.39
N ASP A 82 14.94 4.98 7.04
CA ASP A 82 15.07 4.95 8.50
C ASP A 82 14.17 5.98 9.17
N PHE A 83 14.11 7.21 8.64
CA PHE A 83 13.24 8.26 9.18
C PHE A 83 11.78 7.82 9.25
N THR A 84 11.27 7.21 8.20
CA THR A 84 9.87 6.77 8.14
C THR A 84 9.66 5.53 9.00
N THR A 85 10.62 4.61 8.99
CA THR A 85 10.62 3.41 9.85
C THR A 85 10.53 3.77 11.32
N GLU A 86 11.35 4.73 11.80
CA GLU A 86 11.32 5.19 13.21
C GLU A 86 9.95 5.76 13.58
N LYS A 87 9.35 6.58 12.72
CA LYS A 87 8.00 7.12 12.95
C LYS A 87 6.94 6.03 13.01
N ILE A 88 6.98 5.06 12.09
CA ILE A 88 6.05 3.93 12.06
C ILE A 88 6.19 3.12 13.36
N ILE A 89 7.41 2.76 13.78
CA ILE A 89 7.65 2.05 15.04
C ILE A 89 7.11 2.84 16.23
N GLY A 90 7.33 4.16 16.27
CA GLY A 90 6.85 5.02 17.35
C GLY A 90 5.33 5.03 17.51
N ILE A 91 4.57 4.78 16.42
CA ILE A 91 3.11 4.76 16.44
C ILE A 91 2.56 3.34 16.65
N THR A 92 3.12 2.37 15.94
CA THR A 92 2.57 1.01 15.82
C THR A 92 3.22 0.00 16.76
N GLY A 93 4.43 0.30 17.25
CA GLY A 93 5.29 -0.64 17.99
C GLY A 93 5.91 -1.74 17.11
N ARG A 94 5.72 -1.69 15.78
CA ARG A 94 6.22 -2.70 14.82
C ARG A 94 7.03 -2.02 13.72
N ALA A 95 8.15 -2.64 13.33
CA ALA A 95 8.93 -2.18 12.17
C ALA A 95 8.21 -2.58 10.86
N PRO A 96 8.22 -1.72 9.83
CA PRO A 96 7.74 -2.08 8.51
C PRO A 96 8.60 -3.23 7.93
N LYS A 97 7.98 -4.08 7.13
CA LYS A 97 8.61 -5.20 6.42
C LYS A 97 8.71 -4.95 4.92
N TYR A 98 7.85 -4.08 4.43
CA TYR A 98 7.67 -3.80 3.02
C TYR A 98 7.97 -2.35 2.70
N PHE A 99 8.45 -2.14 1.49
CA PHE A 99 8.73 -0.83 0.93
C PHE A 99 8.11 -0.72 -0.46
N ARG A 100 7.36 0.34 -0.69
CA ARG A 100 6.96 0.71 -2.05
C ARG A 100 7.78 1.88 -2.50
N PRO A 101 8.60 1.72 -3.58
CA PRO A 101 9.38 2.83 -4.12
C PRO A 101 8.49 3.92 -4.70
N PRO A 102 8.73 5.21 -4.38
CA PRO A 102 8.06 6.32 -5.04
C PRO A 102 8.14 6.21 -6.58
N TYR A 103 7.00 6.43 -7.25
CA TYR A 103 6.86 6.31 -8.71
C TYR A 103 7.19 4.93 -9.29
N ILE A 104 7.35 3.90 -8.45
CA ILE A 104 7.89 2.57 -8.82
C ILE A 104 9.23 2.70 -9.57
N ALA A 105 9.98 3.76 -9.28
CA ALA A 105 11.30 4.01 -9.86
C ALA A 105 12.36 3.16 -9.16
N LEU A 106 13.09 2.32 -9.92
CA LEU A 106 14.00 1.31 -9.41
C LEU A 106 15.39 1.41 -10.03
N ASN A 107 16.39 1.00 -9.24
CA ASN A 107 17.73 0.65 -9.74
C ASN A 107 18.35 -0.46 -8.88
N ASP A 108 19.46 -1.05 -9.32
CA ASP A 108 20.11 -2.18 -8.63
C ASP A 108 20.66 -1.79 -7.25
N LEU A 109 21.05 -0.51 -7.06
CA LEU A 109 21.56 -0.02 -5.79
C LEU A 109 20.50 -0.11 -4.69
N MET A 110 19.23 0.13 -5.00
CA MET A 110 18.12 0.05 -4.04
C MET A 110 18.00 -1.35 -3.43
N TYR A 111 18.08 -2.40 -4.24
CA TYR A 111 17.96 -3.78 -3.77
C TYR A 111 19.10 -4.23 -2.86
N SER A 112 20.29 -3.61 -2.99
CA SER A 112 21.42 -3.89 -2.11
C SER A 112 21.46 -3.01 -0.85
N THR A 113 20.76 -1.86 -0.87
CA THR A 113 20.78 -0.87 0.21
C THR A 113 19.60 -1.01 1.16
N ILE A 114 18.40 -1.29 0.62
CA ILE A 114 17.16 -1.28 1.38
C ILE A 114 16.80 -2.70 1.83
N PRO A 115 16.79 -2.99 3.15
CA PRO A 115 16.59 -4.35 3.67
C PRO A 115 15.10 -4.72 3.81
N LEU A 116 14.21 -4.07 3.05
CA LEU A 116 12.78 -4.33 3.03
C LEU A 116 12.38 -5.07 1.75
N THR A 117 11.28 -5.82 1.80
CA THR A 117 10.70 -6.44 0.60
C THR A 117 10.02 -5.38 -0.26
N PHE A 118 10.32 -5.39 -1.54
CA PHE A 118 9.79 -4.41 -2.48
C PHE A 118 8.40 -4.82 -2.98
N ILE A 119 7.45 -3.90 -2.85
CA ILE A 119 6.06 -4.09 -3.29
C ILE A 119 5.72 -3.07 -4.37
N CYS A 120 5.17 -3.55 -5.47
CA CYS A 120 4.49 -2.76 -6.48
C CYS A 120 2.97 -2.88 -6.28
N GLY A 121 2.25 -3.12 -7.35
CA GLY A 121 0.82 -3.36 -7.39
C GLY A 121 0.24 -3.05 -8.75
N LYS A 122 -0.97 -3.55 -9.00
CA LYS A 122 -1.76 -3.19 -10.17
C LYS A 122 -2.53 -1.91 -9.89
N GLY A 123 -2.15 -0.81 -10.54
CA GLY A 123 -2.80 0.48 -10.43
C GLY A 123 -3.95 0.66 -11.43
N CYS A 124 -4.80 1.65 -11.16
CA CYS A 124 -5.87 2.08 -12.05
C CYS A 124 -5.77 3.58 -12.40
N THR A 125 -4.56 4.15 -12.32
CA THR A 125 -4.29 5.58 -12.52
C THR A 125 -5.11 6.49 -11.62
N ASP A 126 -5.34 6.07 -10.39
CA ASP A 126 -6.21 6.76 -9.43
C ASP A 126 -5.61 8.05 -8.83
N TRP A 127 -4.35 8.35 -9.16
CA TRP A 127 -3.72 9.65 -8.89
C TRP A 127 -4.15 10.75 -9.87
N GLU A 128 -4.82 10.40 -10.98
CA GLU A 128 -5.30 11.35 -11.97
C GLU A 128 -6.72 11.79 -11.64
N ASP A 129 -6.93 13.09 -11.42
CA ASP A 129 -8.26 13.65 -11.10
C ASP A 129 -9.29 13.41 -12.22
N SER A 130 -8.82 13.30 -13.47
CA SER A 130 -9.65 13.04 -14.65
C SER A 130 -10.25 11.62 -14.67
N VAL A 131 -9.67 10.68 -13.93
CA VAL A 131 -10.13 9.30 -13.85
C VAL A 131 -11.26 9.20 -12.81
N SER A 132 -12.46 8.93 -13.28
CA SER A 132 -13.65 8.83 -12.43
C SER A 132 -13.62 7.62 -11.49
N ALA A 133 -14.43 7.65 -10.44
CA ALA A 133 -14.59 6.51 -9.54
C ALA A 133 -15.04 5.23 -10.27
N GLU A 134 -15.88 5.38 -11.32
CA GLU A 134 -16.33 4.25 -12.14
C GLU A 134 -15.19 3.65 -12.95
N GLN A 135 -14.38 4.46 -13.60
CA GLN A 135 -13.21 3.98 -14.35
C GLN A 135 -12.19 3.29 -13.45
N ARG A 136 -11.95 3.80 -12.23
CA ARG A 136 -11.08 3.16 -11.23
C ARG A 136 -11.62 1.79 -10.83
N PHE A 137 -12.91 1.71 -10.57
CA PHE A 137 -13.60 0.46 -10.28
C PHE A 137 -13.48 -0.55 -11.43
N ASP A 138 -13.88 -0.16 -12.65
CA ASP A 138 -13.89 -1.04 -13.82
C ASP A 138 -12.48 -1.54 -14.15
N THR A 139 -11.47 -0.65 -14.11
CA THR A 139 -10.07 -1.02 -14.37
C THR A 139 -9.56 -2.02 -13.34
N THR A 140 -9.85 -1.78 -12.05
CA THR A 140 -9.40 -2.69 -10.98
C THR A 140 -10.05 -4.04 -11.10
N MET A 141 -11.38 -4.10 -11.31
CA MET A 141 -12.10 -5.37 -11.47
C MET A 141 -11.62 -6.16 -12.70
N ALA A 142 -11.37 -5.48 -13.82
CA ALA A 142 -10.93 -6.13 -15.06
C ALA A 142 -9.56 -6.81 -14.94
N GLN A 143 -8.69 -6.33 -14.05
CA GLN A 143 -7.32 -6.85 -13.91
C GLN A 143 -7.11 -7.72 -12.68
N ALA A 144 -8.07 -7.76 -11.72
CA ALA A 144 -7.94 -8.46 -10.45
C ALA A 144 -7.70 -9.97 -10.63
N GLN A 145 -6.67 -10.49 -10.00
CA GLN A 145 -6.30 -11.91 -10.01
C GLN A 145 -5.91 -12.37 -8.61
N HIS A 146 -6.03 -13.68 -8.36
CA HIS A 146 -5.54 -14.26 -7.12
C HIS A 146 -4.03 -14.01 -6.92
N GLY A 147 -3.67 -13.51 -5.75
CA GLY A 147 -2.30 -13.16 -5.40
C GLY A 147 -1.90 -11.74 -5.74
N ASP A 148 -2.81 -10.92 -6.27
CA ASP A 148 -2.52 -9.52 -6.61
C ASP A 148 -2.45 -8.61 -5.40
N VAL A 149 -1.54 -7.65 -5.52
CA VAL A 149 -1.52 -6.40 -4.76
C VAL A 149 -2.17 -5.32 -5.63
N ILE A 150 -3.21 -4.66 -5.14
CA ILE A 150 -3.87 -3.53 -5.82
C ILE A 150 -3.29 -2.23 -5.27
N LEU A 151 -2.77 -1.40 -6.17
CA LEU A 151 -2.16 -0.12 -5.86
C LEU A 151 -3.19 0.99 -6.03
N LEU A 152 -3.53 1.64 -4.94
CA LEU A 152 -4.39 2.82 -4.85
C LEU A 152 -3.67 3.91 -4.06
N HIS A 153 -4.26 5.10 -3.98
CA HIS A 153 -3.70 6.23 -3.24
C HIS A 153 -4.76 6.83 -2.31
N ASP A 154 -4.36 7.11 -1.06
CA ASP A 154 -5.16 7.86 -0.10
C ASP A 154 -4.68 9.31 0.10
N MET A 155 -3.94 9.84 -0.85
CA MET A 155 -3.49 11.23 -0.87
C MET A 155 -4.66 12.20 -0.67
N GLU A 156 -4.40 13.35 -0.06
CA GLU A 156 -5.43 14.32 0.31
C GLU A 156 -6.25 14.78 -0.90
N GLY A 157 -7.57 14.68 -0.79
CA GLY A 157 -8.52 15.06 -1.85
C GLY A 157 -8.89 13.95 -2.83
N ASN A 158 -8.30 12.75 -2.74
CA ASN A 158 -8.58 11.65 -3.68
C ASN A 158 -9.93 10.94 -3.43
N ILE A 159 -11.01 11.71 -3.48
CA ILE A 159 -12.38 11.26 -3.16
C ILE A 159 -12.90 10.22 -4.16
N ASN A 160 -12.43 10.24 -5.39
CA ASN A 160 -12.84 9.25 -6.38
C ASN A 160 -12.34 7.84 -6.04
N THR A 161 -11.17 7.70 -5.41
CA THR A 161 -10.70 6.40 -4.87
C THR A 161 -11.59 5.93 -3.73
N VAL A 162 -11.98 6.83 -2.80
CA VAL A 162 -12.91 6.48 -1.71
C VAL A 162 -14.23 5.94 -2.26
N LYS A 163 -14.81 6.62 -3.27
CA LYS A 163 -16.06 6.19 -3.92
C LYS A 163 -15.91 4.87 -4.68
N ALA A 164 -14.79 4.68 -5.36
CA ALA A 164 -14.50 3.43 -6.06
C ALA A 164 -14.37 2.27 -5.07
N LEU A 165 -13.67 2.48 -3.95
CA LEU A 165 -13.42 1.49 -2.91
C LEU A 165 -14.72 0.97 -2.30
N ASP A 166 -15.72 1.84 -2.06
CA ASP A 166 -17.02 1.45 -1.48
C ASP A 166 -17.80 0.46 -2.36
N ARG A 167 -17.54 0.47 -3.68
CA ARG A 167 -18.09 -0.50 -4.64
C ARG A 167 -17.16 -1.70 -4.87
N LEU A 168 -15.85 -1.46 -4.84
CA LEU A 168 -14.84 -2.45 -5.17
C LEU A 168 -14.82 -3.61 -4.15
N ILE A 169 -14.89 -3.27 -2.85
CA ILE A 169 -14.83 -4.28 -1.79
C ILE A 169 -15.94 -5.35 -1.93
N PRO A 170 -17.24 -4.97 -2.01
CA PRO A 170 -18.29 -5.97 -2.20
C PRO A 170 -18.17 -6.73 -3.51
N ALA A 171 -17.78 -6.07 -4.62
CA ALA A 171 -17.63 -6.74 -5.91
C ALA A 171 -16.51 -7.79 -5.91
N LEU A 172 -15.35 -7.48 -5.32
CA LEU A 172 -14.27 -8.45 -5.15
C LEU A 172 -14.70 -9.66 -4.31
N ARG A 173 -15.50 -9.42 -3.25
CA ARG A 173 -16.04 -10.53 -2.43
C ARG A 173 -17.05 -11.39 -3.20
N GLU A 174 -17.90 -10.78 -4.01
CA GLU A 174 -18.84 -11.51 -4.90
C GLU A 174 -18.07 -12.39 -5.90
N ASP A 175 -16.92 -11.93 -6.39
CA ASP A 175 -16.01 -12.69 -7.23
C ASP A 175 -15.18 -13.75 -6.46
N GLY A 176 -15.42 -13.89 -5.14
CA GLY A 176 -14.81 -14.91 -4.28
C GLY A 176 -13.43 -14.56 -3.76
N TYR A 177 -13.07 -13.26 -3.71
CA TYR A 177 -11.83 -12.81 -3.08
C TYR A 177 -12.02 -12.57 -1.57
N GLU A 178 -11.03 -13.03 -0.78
CA GLU A 178 -10.78 -12.55 0.57
C GLU A 178 -9.79 -11.39 0.49
N LEU A 179 -10.17 -10.23 1.07
CA LEU A 179 -9.31 -9.06 1.16
C LEU A 179 -8.44 -9.20 2.41
N VAL A 180 -7.13 -9.13 2.21
CA VAL A 180 -6.12 -9.37 3.24
C VAL A 180 -5.04 -8.30 3.19
N THR A 181 -4.18 -8.21 4.21
CA THR A 181 -2.98 -7.36 4.17
C THR A 181 -1.92 -7.98 3.25
N VAL A 182 -0.86 -7.23 2.94
CA VAL A 182 0.27 -7.75 2.12
C VAL A 182 0.96 -8.91 2.85
N GLU A 183 1.18 -8.79 4.17
CA GLU A 183 1.76 -9.88 4.97
C GLU A 183 0.91 -11.15 4.90
N GLU A 184 -0.40 -11.03 5.14
CA GLU A 184 -1.33 -12.15 5.05
C GLU A 184 -1.43 -12.72 3.64
N LEU A 185 -1.35 -11.87 2.59
CA LEU A 185 -1.37 -12.32 1.20
C LEU A 185 -0.19 -13.25 0.90
N LEU A 186 1.02 -12.84 1.30
CA LEU A 186 2.22 -13.66 1.16
C LEU A 186 2.09 -14.99 1.93
N GLU A 187 1.65 -14.94 3.17
CA GLU A 187 1.45 -16.13 4.01
C GLU A 187 0.42 -17.10 3.43
N LYS A 188 -0.78 -16.60 3.09
CA LYS A 188 -1.89 -17.42 2.56
C LYS A 188 -1.60 -18.00 1.18
N CYS A 189 -0.78 -17.31 0.38
CA CYS A 189 -0.30 -17.79 -0.92
C CYS A 189 0.95 -18.68 -0.81
N GLY A 190 1.55 -18.84 0.37
CA GLY A 190 2.79 -19.59 0.57
C GLY A 190 3.98 -18.98 -0.16
N ALA A 191 3.95 -17.68 -0.42
CA ALA A 191 5.00 -16.95 -1.11
C ALA A 191 6.09 -16.51 -0.12
N VAL A 192 7.34 -16.82 -0.45
CA VAL A 192 8.51 -16.39 0.35
C VAL A 192 9.21 -15.28 -0.42
N PRO A 193 9.26 -14.05 0.13
CA PRO A 193 9.93 -12.94 -0.52
C PRO A 193 11.40 -13.22 -0.83
N LYS A 194 11.84 -12.80 -2.02
CA LYS A 194 13.22 -12.93 -2.48
C LYS A 194 13.85 -11.56 -2.65
N SER A 195 15.14 -11.45 -2.34
CA SER A 195 15.91 -10.23 -2.62
C SER A 195 15.96 -9.95 -4.13
N GLY A 196 15.92 -8.67 -4.52
CA GLY A 196 15.99 -8.26 -5.92
C GLY A 196 14.68 -8.44 -6.70
N VAL A 197 13.59 -8.74 -6.02
CA VAL A 197 12.26 -8.88 -6.62
C VAL A 197 11.33 -7.81 -6.08
N ILE A 198 10.54 -7.20 -6.98
CA ILE A 198 9.40 -6.36 -6.63
C ILE A 198 8.09 -7.11 -6.95
N TYR A 199 7.15 -7.12 -6.00
CA TYR A 199 5.95 -7.95 -6.08
C TYR A 199 4.74 -7.12 -6.50
N THR A 200 4.13 -7.51 -7.62
CA THR A 200 2.81 -7.07 -8.10
C THR A 200 1.76 -8.16 -7.89
N ASN A 201 2.17 -9.42 -8.15
CA ASN A 201 1.41 -10.61 -7.83
C ASN A 201 2.33 -11.62 -7.13
N VAL A 202 1.99 -11.97 -5.90
CA VAL A 202 2.86 -12.82 -5.05
C VAL A 202 3.00 -14.26 -5.53
N LEU A 203 2.14 -14.71 -6.45
CA LEU A 203 2.18 -16.06 -7.03
C LEU A 203 2.98 -16.15 -8.33
N SER A 204 3.14 -15.03 -9.07
CA SER A 204 3.86 -15.01 -10.34
C SER A 204 5.27 -14.46 -10.21
N ASP A 205 5.44 -13.44 -9.37
CA ASP A 205 6.71 -12.71 -9.25
C ASP A 205 7.70 -13.50 -8.38
N GLY A 206 8.97 -13.49 -8.75
CA GLY A 206 10.04 -14.20 -8.03
C GLY A 206 10.08 -15.72 -8.29
N LYS A 207 9.40 -16.22 -9.31
CA LYS A 207 9.55 -17.61 -9.76
C LYS A 207 10.84 -17.85 -10.54
#